data_8634e576f1065a6282b9ff38b672835f
#
_entry.id   8634e576f1065a6282b9ff38b672835f
#
_cell.length_a   1.000
_cell.length_b   1.000
_cell.length_c   1.000
_cell.angle_alpha   90.00
_cell.angle_beta   90.00
_cell.angle_gamma   90.00
#
_symmetry.space_group_name_H-M   'P 1'
#
loop_
_entity.id
_entity.type
_entity.pdbx_description
1 polymer ?
#
loop_
_entity_poly.entity_id
_entity_poly.type
_entity_poly.pdbx_seq_one_letter_code
_entity_poly.pdbx_strand_id
1 'polypeptide(L)'
;MKTIGLIGGMSYSSTIIYYEQLNKLSNVHFDNLTTPKILLSSVNFSLIEDLQHEGNWDQLGQMLNNEAKTLEKAGAEVLALCTNTMHKVAEVMLEDVSIPFIHIAESTAKQIT
;
A
#
# COMPACT_ATOMS: atom_id res chain seq x y z
N MET A 1 4.55 -2.99 -17.12
CA MET A 1 4.34 -3.26 -15.68
C MET A 1 3.73 -2.05 -15.02
N LYS A 2 2.75 -2.25 -14.18
CA LYS A 2 2.02 -1.14 -13.56
C LYS A 2 2.83 -0.49 -12.44
N THR A 3 2.62 0.82 -12.25
CA THR A 3 3.21 1.55 -11.13
C THR A 3 2.43 1.24 -9.86
N ILE A 4 3.13 0.81 -8.82
CA ILE A 4 2.53 0.36 -7.58
C ILE A 4 2.62 1.46 -6.53
N GLY A 5 1.49 1.81 -5.92
CA GLY A 5 1.45 2.70 -4.77
C GLY A 5 1.37 1.87 -3.50
N LEU A 6 2.33 2.02 -2.60
CA LEU A 6 2.35 1.35 -1.31
C LEU A 6 2.04 2.34 -0.20
N ILE A 7 1.08 2.01 0.66
CA ILE A 7 0.87 2.73 1.90
C ILE A 7 1.53 1.88 3.00
N GLY A 8 2.61 2.40 3.55
CA GLY A 8 3.44 1.67 4.50
C GLY A 8 3.78 2.50 5.73
N GLY A 9 4.74 2.02 6.50
CA GLY A 9 5.16 2.68 7.73
C GLY A 9 4.42 2.21 8.97
N MET A 10 3.59 1.21 8.84
CA MET A 10 2.78 0.64 9.91
C MET A 10 3.12 -0.85 10.17
N SER A 11 4.22 -1.22 10.66
CA SER A 11 5.52 -0.72 10.96
C SER A 11 6.40 -0.69 9.71
N TYR A 12 7.51 0.04 9.78
CA TYR A 12 8.44 0.12 8.65
C TYR A 12 9.10 -1.21 8.34
N SER A 13 9.25 -2.10 9.31
CA SER A 13 9.83 -3.44 9.11
C SER A 13 9.01 -4.27 8.12
N SER A 14 7.69 -4.23 8.22
CA SER A 14 6.80 -4.91 7.28
C SER A 14 6.91 -4.28 5.89
N THR A 15 7.01 -2.96 5.83
CA THR A 15 7.14 -2.24 4.57
C THR A 15 8.39 -2.66 3.81
N ILE A 16 9.51 -2.84 4.50
CA ILE A 16 10.76 -3.31 3.90
C ILE A 16 10.56 -4.69 3.28
N ILE A 17 9.88 -5.58 3.97
CA ILE A 17 9.60 -6.94 3.47
C ILE A 17 8.75 -6.88 2.20
N TYR A 18 7.69 -6.08 2.18
CA TYR A 18 6.85 -5.93 0.99
C TYR A 18 7.62 -5.35 -0.19
N TYR A 19 8.43 -4.34 0.06
CA TYR A 19 9.24 -3.74 -0.99
C TYR A 19 10.22 -4.75 -1.59
N GLU A 20 10.91 -5.49 -0.74
CA GLU A 20 11.85 -6.53 -1.18
C GLU A 20 11.16 -7.63 -1.97
N GLN A 21 10.02 -8.10 -1.48
CA GLN A 21 9.25 -9.15 -2.14
C GLN A 21 8.79 -8.74 -3.54
N LEU A 22 8.30 -7.51 -3.69
CA LEU A 22 7.85 -7.01 -4.99
C LEU A 22 8.99 -6.98 -6.00
N ASN A 23 10.17 -6.55 -5.58
CA ASN A 23 11.33 -6.51 -6.46
C ASN A 23 11.80 -7.91 -6.84
N LYS A 24 11.81 -8.84 -5.89
CA LYS A 24 12.18 -10.24 -6.15
C LYS A 24 11.23 -10.91 -7.12
N LEU A 25 9.93 -10.70 -6.96
CA LEU A 25 8.91 -11.25 -7.85
C LEU A 25 9.08 -10.72 -9.27
N SER A 26 9.36 -9.43 -9.41
CA SER A 26 9.62 -8.84 -10.71
C SER A 26 10.85 -9.46 -11.38
N ASN A 27 11.92 -9.67 -10.60
CA ASN A 27 13.14 -10.29 -11.12
C ASN A 27 12.90 -11.71 -11.61
N VAL A 28 12.02 -12.45 -10.93
CA VAL A 28 11.66 -13.82 -11.33
C VAL A 28 10.84 -13.82 -12.63
N HIS A 29 9.89 -12.91 -12.75
CA HIS A 29 8.96 -12.88 -13.90
C HIS A 29 9.53 -12.20 -15.14
N PHE A 30 10.49 -11.33 -15.00
CA PHE A 30 11.06 -10.57 -16.10
C PHE A 30 12.56 -10.85 -16.25
N ASP A 31 13.40 -10.13 -15.50
CA ASP A 31 14.85 -10.36 -15.47
C ASP A 31 15.44 -9.72 -14.21
N ASN A 32 16.74 -9.93 -13.97
CA ASN A 32 17.40 -9.49 -12.74
C ASN A 32 17.47 -7.97 -12.57
N LEU A 33 17.28 -7.21 -13.63
CA LEU A 33 17.35 -5.75 -13.58
C LEU A 33 16.00 -5.08 -13.67
N THR A 34 14.97 -5.80 -14.09
CA THR A 34 13.63 -5.25 -14.23
C THR A 34 12.94 -5.22 -12.88
N THR A 35 12.63 -4.02 -12.40
CA THR A 35 11.93 -3.81 -11.14
C THR A 35 10.72 -2.92 -11.37
N PRO A 36 9.66 -3.05 -10.56
CA PRO A 36 8.49 -2.20 -10.70
C PRO A 36 8.80 -0.78 -10.26
N LYS A 37 8.08 0.18 -10.84
CA LYS A 37 8.09 1.53 -10.28
C LYS A 37 7.20 1.52 -9.05
N ILE A 38 7.74 1.89 -7.92
CA ILE A 38 7.03 1.89 -6.65
C ILE A 38 7.01 3.30 -6.08
N LEU A 39 5.82 3.76 -5.74
CA LEU A 39 5.62 5.01 -5.01
C LEU A 39 5.22 4.61 -3.59
N LEU A 40 6.00 5.00 -2.61
CA LEU A 40 5.76 4.64 -1.22
C LEU A 40 5.33 5.86 -0.42
N SER A 41 4.17 5.76 0.23
CA SER A 41 3.76 6.70 1.26
C SER A 41 3.96 6.02 2.61
N SER A 42 5.01 6.41 3.33
CA SER A 42 5.32 5.84 4.64
C SER A 42 4.75 6.75 5.72
N VAL A 43 3.70 6.28 6.39
CA VAL A 43 2.97 7.08 7.37
C VAL A 43 3.66 7.05 8.74
N ASN A 44 3.28 8.00 9.60
CA ASN A 44 3.77 8.03 10.97
C ASN A 44 3.02 6.99 11.81
N PHE A 45 3.70 5.91 12.18
CA PHE A 45 3.08 4.79 12.90
C PHE A 45 2.52 5.20 14.26
N SER A 46 3.13 6.17 14.92
CA SER A 46 2.63 6.66 16.21
C SER A 46 1.21 7.20 16.10
N LEU A 47 0.93 7.95 15.04
CA LEU A 47 -0.43 8.48 14.80
C LEU A 47 -1.42 7.36 14.49
N ILE A 48 -1.01 6.39 13.69
CA ILE A 48 -1.84 5.22 13.36
C ILE A 48 -2.18 4.44 14.62
N GLU A 49 -1.18 4.17 15.44
CA GLU A 49 -1.35 3.40 16.66
C GLU A 49 -2.29 4.10 17.64
N ASP A 50 -2.13 5.40 17.82
CA ASP A 50 -3.02 6.19 18.68
C ASP A 50 -4.47 6.09 18.24
N LEU A 51 -4.73 6.24 16.93
CA LEU A 51 -6.08 6.13 16.39
C LEU A 51 -6.67 4.74 16.56
N GLN A 52 -5.85 3.71 16.42
CA GLN A 52 -6.28 2.33 16.65
C GLN A 52 -6.66 2.09 18.12
N HIS A 53 -5.84 2.57 19.05
CA HIS A 53 -6.12 2.44 20.49
C HIS A 53 -7.39 3.16 20.89
N GLU A 54 -7.67 4.30 20.29
CA GLU A 54 -8.89 5.06 20.57
C GLU A 54 -10.11 4.45 19.91
N GLY A 55 -9.93 3.50 19.00
CA GLY A 55 -11.00 2.94 18.19
C GLY A 55 -11.56 3.93 17.18
N ASN A 56 -10.80 4.94 16.83
CA ASN A 56 -11.23 6.00 15.90
C ASN A 56 -10.96 5.58 14.45
N TRP A 57 -11.71 4.58 14.01
CA TRP A 57 -11.53 3.96 12.70
C TRP A 57 -11.88 4.90 11.55
N ASP A 58 -12.85 5.79 11.74
CA ASP A 58 -13.25 6.74 10.69
C ASP A 58 -12.13 7.72 10.39
N GLN A 59 -11.52 8.29 11.41
CA GLN A 59 -10.42 9.23 11.22
C GLN A 59 -9.19 8.53 10.63
N LEU A 60 -8.92 7.32 11.08
CA LEU A 60 -7.83 6.51 10.53
C LEU A 60 -8.07 6.24 9.04
N GLY A 61 -9.31 5.86 8.68
CA GLY A 61 -9.68 5.63 7.29
C GLY A 61 -9.51 6.86 6.43
N GLN A 62 -9.90 8.04 6.94
CA GLN A 62 -9.75 9.29 6.21
C GLN A 62 -8.28 9.66 6.00
N MET A 63 -7.45 9.43 7.00
CA MET A 63 -6.01 9.66 6.91
C MET A 63 -5.39 8.79 5.82
N LEU A 64 -5.74 7.51 5.80
CA LEU A 64 -5.26 6.59 4.78
C LEU A 64 -5.86 6.91 3.40
N ASN A 65 -7.09 7.40 3.36
CA ASN A 65 -7.72 7.85 2.11
C ASN A 65 -6.93 9.00 1.48
N ASN A 66 -6.46 9.95 2.28
CA ASN A 66 -5.63 11.04 1.78
C ASN A 66 -4.33 10.51 1.19
N GLU A 67 -3.73 9.50 1.81
CA GLU A 67 -2.53 8.88 1.27
C GLU A 67 -2.79 8.14 -0.04
N ALA A 68 -3.90 7.42 -0.11
CA ALA A 68 -4.29 6.72 -1.33
C ALA A 68 -4.51 7.69 -2.49
N LYS A 69 -5.20 8.80 -2.24
CA LYS A 69 -5.42 9.84 -3.26
C LYS A 69 -4.13 10.50 -3.71
N THR A 70 -3.21 10.73 -2.77
CA THR A 70 -1.90 11.29 -3.09
C THR A 70 -1.12 10.36 -4.03
N LEU A 71 -1.13 9.07 -3.74
CA LEU A 71 -0.46 8.08 -4.59
C LEU A 71 -1.12 7.99 -5.97
N GLU A 72 -2.44 8.03 -6.03
CA GLU A 72 -3.14 8.04 -7.30
C GLU A 72 -2.76 9.24 -8.15
N LYS A 73 -2.72 10.43 -7.55
CA LYS A 73 -2.30 11.66 -8.24
C LYS A 73 -0.85 11.58 -8.70
N ALA A 74 -0.01 10.91 -7.96
CA ALA A 74 1.41 10.76 -8.30
C ALA A 74 1.64 9.76 -9.43
N GLY A 75 0.60 9.04 -9.86
CA GLY A 75 0.70 8.14 -10.99
C GLY A 75 0.62 6.66 -10.64
N ALA A 76 0.31 6.30 -9.41
CA ALA A 76 0.12 4.90 -9.05
C ALA A 76 -1.08 4.34 -9.83
N GLU A 77 -0.91 3.12 -10.32
CA GLU A 77 -1.94 2.43 -11.09
C GLU A 77 -2.62 1.33 -10.30
N VAL A 78 -2.01 0.90 -9.21
CA VAL A 78 -2.59 -0.02 -8.24
C VAL A 78 -2.14 0.40 -6.86
N LEU A 79 -2.94 0.06 -5.83
CA LEU A 79 -2.61 0.36 -4.44
C LEU A 79 -2.46 -0.92 -3.65
N ALA A 80 -1.53 -0.92 -2.70
CA ALA A 80 -1.40 -1.99 -1.73
C ALA A 80 -1.12 -1.38 -0.35
N LEU A 81 -1.61 -2.04 0.68
CA LEU A 81 -1.40 -1.64 2.07
C LEU A 81 -0.44 -2.63 2.71
N CYS A 82 0.63 -2.13 3.30
CA CYS A 82 1.70 -2.97 3.86
C CYS A 82 1.38 -3.46 5.28
N THR A 83 0.15 -3.91 5.50
CA THR A 83 -0.28 -4.48 6.78
C THR A 83 -1.56 -5.28 6.59
N ASN A 84 -1.78 -6.26 7.46
CA ASN A 84 -2.96 -7.13 7.40
C ASN A 84 -4.10 -6.66 8.30
N THR A 85 -3.93 -5.63 9.09
CA THR A 85 -4.83 -5.33 10.20
C THR A 85 -5.90 -4.29 9.93
N MET A 86 -6.00 -3.80 8.70
CA MET A 86 -6.80 -2.61 8.39
C MET A 86 -8.08 -2.87 7.57
N HIS A 87 -8.67 -4.04 7.72
CA HIS A 87 -9.90 -4.36 6.97
C HIS A 87 -11.05 -3.39 7.27
N LYS A 88 -11.12 -2.92 8.51
CA LYS A 88 -12.22 -2.04 8.94
C LYS A 88 -12.17 -0.66 8.29
N VAL A 89 -11.01 -0.24 7.82
CA VAL A 89 -10.85 1.10 7.24
C VAL A 89 -10.77 1.08 5.72
N ALA A 90 -10.76 -0.11 5.10
CA ALA A 90 -10.58 -0.24 3.66
C ALA A 90 -11.64 0.52 2.86
N GLU A 91 -12.89 0.47 3.27
CA GLU A 91 -13.98 1.14 2.57
C GLU A 91 -13.78 2.66 2.56
N VAL A 92 -13.46 3.23 3.71
CA VAL A 92 -13.22 4.68 3.81
C VAL A 92 -11.95 5.06 3.08
N MET A 93 -10.89 4.26 3.22
CA MET A 93 -9.62 4.49 2.56
C MET A 93 -9.75 4.55 1.05
N LEU A 94 -10.65 3.78 0.47
CA LEU A 94 -10.82 3.68 -0.98
C LEU A 94 -11.91 4.59 -1.55
N GLU A 95 -12.54 5.42 -0.72
CA GLU A 95 -13.53 6.39 -1.20
C GLU A 95 -12.92 7.32 -2.24
N ASP A 96 -13.60 7.46 -3.37
CA ASP A 96 -13.17 8.32 -4.50
C ASP A 96 -11.80 7.95 -5.06
N VAL A 97 -11.35 6.71 -4.84
CA VAL A 97 -10.13 6.18 -5.44
C VAL A 97 -10.50 5.30 -6.60
N SER A 98 -9.98 5.61 -7.80
CA SER A 98 -10.33 4.91 -9.03
C SER A 98 -9.45 3.70 -9.33
N ILE A 99 -8.25 3.65 -8.76
CA ILE A 99 -7.31 2.57 -9.04
C ILE A 99 -7.58 1.35 -8.17
N PRO A 100 -7.28 0.13 -8.67
CA PRO A 100 -7.53 -1.09 -7.91
C PRO A 100 -6.72 -1.17 -6.64
N PHE A 101 -7.31 -1.77 -5.61
CA PHE A 101 -6.62 -2.09 -4.36
C PHE A 101 -6.31 -3.58 -4.34
N ILE A 102 -5.07 -3.91 -3.96
CA ILE A 102 -4.60 -5.28 -3.91
C ILE A 102 -4.33 -5.68 -2.46
N HIS A 103 -4.91 -6.82 -2.07
CA HIS A 103 -4.67 -7.39 -0.74
C HIS A 103 -3.45 -8.30 -0.82
N ILE A 104 -2.44 -7.99 -0.08
CA ILE A 104 -1.24 -8.78 0.23
C ILE A 104 -0.46 -9.40 -0.95
N ALA A 105 0.76 -9.81 -0.65
CA ALA A 105 1.84 -10.18 -1.56
C ALA A 105 1.48 -11.15 -2.69
N GLU A 106 0.66 -12.17 -2.44
CA GLU A 106 0.34 -13.16 -3.46
C GLU A 106 -0.50 -12.60 -4.60
N SER A 107 -1.51 -11.79 -4.25
CA SER A 107 -2.36 -11.14 -5.24
C SER A 107 -1.58 -10.06 -5.99
N THR A 108 -0.65 -9.41 -5.31
CA THR A 108 0.16 -8.34 -5.90
C THR A 108 0.98 -8.85 -7.07
N ALA A 109 1.57 -10.03 -6.95
CA ALA A 109 2.39 -10.62 -8.02
C ALA A 109 1.60 -10.79 -9.31
N LYS A 110 0.35 -11.24 -9.23
CA LYS A 110 -0.51 -11.42 -10.39
C LYS A 110 -0.91 -10.09 -11.04
N GLN A 111 -1.07 -9.05 -10.24
CA GLN A 111 -1.52 -7.75 -10.74
C GLN A 111 -0.44 -6.96 -11.46
N ILE A 112 0.83 -7.18 -11.13
CA ILE A 112 1.93 -6.46 -11.76
C ILE A 112 2.46 -7.14 -13.02
N THR A 113 2.10 -8.38 -13.22
CA THR A 113 2.48 -9.12 -14.44
C THR A 113 1.42 -8.99 -15.51
#